data_8a485ce6dea776f1ba0cf4262a717033
#
_entry.id   8a485ce6dea776f1ba0cf4262a717033
#
_cell.length_a   1.000
_cell.length_b   1.000
_cell.length_c   1.000
_cell.angle_alpha   90.00
_cell.angle_beta   90.00
_cell.angle_gamma   90.00
#
_symmetry.space_group_name_H-M   'P 1'
#
loop_
_entity.id
_entity.type
_entity.pdbx_description
1 polymer ?
#
loop_
_entity_poly.entity_id
_entity_poly.type
_entity_poly.pdbx_seq_one_letter_code
_entity_poly.pdbx_strand_id
1 'polypeptide(L)'
;SVNSESTNSFQLPPEVLEICDLAENIVSKELMPLEAEFLNSSDHAFGIKETLNLEAVFGKDTLDHLMNIAKETGLWTLMIPEDFGGAGLSMLSKVAILERFYYTAVPFPFTNVPNILYDCKGEQIEKYLNPVMSGEKTTCFAQTEPNAGSDPGGMMQTKAVRDGDDWIINGTKMWISMAAECDVMMVQVVTDAEKRQRGGITMFLVDRNNPGVKVEEDGIKTWLGPKASQYIVHFDDCRVSDDAILGGVGNGFRLGQRWLTIHDRLLRGPFALGKMQRALDMCISWSKQRHTFGKPLAERQAIQWKLVDMYTDIQSLRALTYQMAARYDQGEDIRVEAGLIKLTSMDWGARCLDHGIQIHGAMGESLELPLTLFYRYLRHGQIGGGTSEIQRMQIARKLLKD
;
A
#
# COMPACT_ATOMS: atom_id res chain seq x y z
N SER A 1 5.35 22.82 -13.72
CA SER A 1 6.27 21.93 -13.00
C SER A 1 6.62 20.72 -13.86
N VAL A 2 7.77 20.09 -13.60
CA VAL A 2 8.22 18.88 -14.34
C VAL A 2 7.17 17.77 -14.29
N ASN A 3 6.37 17.71 -13.23
CA ASN A 3 5.31 16.73 -13.07
C ASN A 3 4.12 16.92 -14.02
N SER A 4 3.72 18.16 -14.29
CA SER A 4 2.58 18.43 -15.18
C SER A 4 2.88 18.09 -16.64
N GLU A 5 4.10 18.36 -17.09
CA GLU A 5 4.52 18.07 -18.47
C GLU A 5 4.64 16.56 -18.72
N SER A 6 5.25 15.81 -17.81
CA SER A 6 5.39 14.36 -17.96
C SER A 6 4.06 13.62 -17.88
N THR A 7 3.12 14.09 -17.05
CA THR A 7 1.78 13.51 -16.92
C THR A 7 0.96 13.72 -18.20
N ASN A 8 1.08 14.90 -18.82
CA ASN A 8 0.33 15.22 -20.02
C ASN A 8 0.73 14.38 -21.23
N SER A 9 1.95 13.84 -21.27
CA SER A 9 2.41 12.96 -22.36
C SER A 9 1.60 11.66 -22.49
N PHE A 10 0.89 11.24 -21.43
CA PHE A 10 0.00 10.09 -21.46
C PHE A 10 -1.46 10.43 -21.85
N GLN A 11 -1.71 11.66 -22.28
CA GLN A 11 -3.03 12.13 -22.72
C GLN A 11 -4.13 11.92 -21.67
N LEU A 12 -3.84 12.25 -20.43
CA LEU A 12 -4.86 12.24 -19.38
C LEU A 12 -5.98 13.23 -19.73
N PRO A 13 -7.26 12.88 -19.45
CA PRO A 13 -8.36 13.81 -19.64
C PRO A 13 -8.14 15.13 -18.89
N PRO A 14 -8.58 16.29 -19.43
CA PRO A 14 -8.41 17.57 -18.78
C PRO A 14 -8.96 17.61 -17.34
N GLU A 15 -10.11 16.98 -17.09
CA GLU A 15 -10.70 16.85 -15.76
C GLU A 15 -9.81 16.09 -14.77
N VAL A 16 -9.03 15.12 -15.25
CA VAL A 16 -8.07 14.40 -14.40
C VAL A 16 -6.86 15.27 -14.07
N LEU A 17 -6.41 16.09 -15.02
CA LEU A 17 -5.35 17.07 -14.76
C LEU A 17 -5.78 18.10 -13.71
N GLU A 18 -7.03 18.55 -13.76
CA GLU A 18 -7.61 19.43 -12.74
C GLU A 18 -7.65 18.78 -11.36
N ILE A 19 -7.96 17.46 -11.30
CA ILE A 19 -7.91 16.71 -10.04
C ILE A 19 -6.46 16.56 -9.54
N CYS A 20 -5.50 16.37 -10.43
CA CYS A 20 -4.09 16.36 -10.06
C CYS A 20 -3.65 17.71 -9.47
N ASP A 21 -4.06 18.83 -10.05
CA ASP A 21 -3.78 20.18 -9.53
C ASP A 21 -4.46 20.39 -8.18
N LEU A 22 -5.69 19.91 -8.01
CA LEU A 22 -6.40 19.92 -6.73
C LEU A 22 -5.63 19.12 -5.68
N ALA A 23 -5.15 17.93 -6.03
CA ALA A 23 -4.36 17.08 -5.14
C ALA A 23 -3.08 17.80 -4.69
N GLU A 24 -2.33 18.40 -5.61
CA GLU A 24 -1.14 19.19 -5.28
C GLU A 24 -1.47 20.37 -4.35
N ASN A 25 -2.59 21.01 -4.55
CA ASN A 25 -3.09 22.11 -3.70
C ASN A 25 -3.40 21.62 -2.27
N ILE A 26 -4.10 20.49 -2.14
CA ILE A 26 -4.40 19.87 -0.84
C ILE A 26 -3.11 19.50 -0.13
N VAL A 27 -2.19 18.84 -0.82
CA VAL A 27 -0.90 18.47 -0.25
C VAL A 27 -0.16 19.69 0.27
N SER A 28 -0.04 20.76 -0.51
CA SER A 28 0.73 21.93 -0.12
C SER A 28 0.07 22.75 0.99
N LYS A 29 -1.24 22.88 1.00
CA LYS A 29 -1.97 23.75 1.94
C LYS A 29 -2.46 23.04 3.20
N GLU A 30 -2.83 21.77 3.09
CA GLU A 30 -3.47 21.04 4.18
C GLU A 30 -2.54 20.00 4.83
N LEU A 31 -1.74 19.29 4.03
CA LEU A 31 -0.94 18.17 4.55
C LEU A 31 0.50 18.57 4.90
N MET A 32 1.19 19.30 4.04
CA MET A 32 2.57 19.71 4.30
C MET A 32 2.73 20.52 5.60
N PRO A 33 1.80 21.43 5.99
CA PRO A 33 1.89 22.09 7.28
C PRO A 33 1.84 21.19 8.50
N LEU A 34 1.29 19.98 8.36
CA LEU A 34 1.17 18.97 9.42
C LEU A 34 2.36 18.01 9.48
N GLU A 35 3.26 18.04 8.49
CA GLU A 35 4.29 17.02 8.35
C GLU A 35 5.29 16.99 9.51
N ALA A 36 5.71 18.16 10.02
CA ALA A 36 6.65 18.20 11.14
C ALA A 36 6.07 17.56 12.41
N GLU A 37 4.80 17.82 12.71
CA GLU A 37 4.10 17.18 13.83
C GLU A 37 3.97 15.67 13.61
N PHE A 38 3.63 15.22 12.40
CA PHE A 38 3.55 13.81 12.07
C PHE A 38 4.89 13.10 12.28
N LEU A 39 5.98 13.65 11.76
CA LEU A 39 7.32 13.06 11.88
C LEU A 39 7.82 12.99 13.33
N ASN A 40 7.45 13.96 14.17
CA ASN A 40 7.83 14.00 15.57
C ASN A 40 6.92 13.18 16.49
N SER A 41 5.77 12.72 16.01
CA SER A 41 4.81 11.94 16.78
C SER A 41 5.33 10.53 17.06
N SER A 42 5.02 10.00 18.24
CA SER A 42 5.21 8.58 18.59
C SER A 42 4.02 7.69 18.22
N ASP A 43 2.94 8.27 17.66
CA ASP A 43 1.66 7.60 17.50
C ASP A 43 1.36 7.14 16.07
N HIS A 44 2.18 7.55 15.08
CA HIS A 44 1.99 7.06 13.72
C HIS A 44 2.56 5.65 13.53
N ALA A 45 1.94 4.91 12.62
CA ALA A 45 2.36 3.55 12.26
C ALA A 45 2.30 3.36 10.73
N PHE A 46 3.17 2.51 10.21
CA PHE A 46 3.16 2.14 8.80
C PHE A 46 2.10 1.06 8.54
N GLY A 47 1.38 1.19 7.40
CA GLY A 47 0.46 0.16 6.94
C GLY A 47 -0.88 0.10 7.67
N ILE A 48 -1.20 1.10 8.49
CA ILE A 48 -2.54 1.27 9.04
C ILE A 48 -3.37 2.24 8.16
N LYS A 49 -4.69 2.18 8.33
CA LYS A 49 -5.61 3.04 7.59
C LYS A 49 -5.30 4.52 7.86
N GLU A 50 -5.38 5.33 6.82
CA GLU A 50 -5.06 6.77 6.85
C GLU A 50 -5.83 7.51 7.95
N THR A 51 -7.12 7.22 8.10
CA THR A 51 -7.97 7.84 9.14
C THR A 51 -7.49 7.52 10.55
N LEU A 52 -7.00 6.30 10.80
CA LEU A 52 -6.48 5.91 12.11
C LEU A 52 -5.16 6.63 12.43
N ASN A 53 -4.26 6.77 11.45
CA ASN A 53 -3.04 7.54 11.62
C ASN A 53 -3.33 9.03 11.90
N LEU A 54 -4.26 9.61 11.13
CA LEU A 54 -4.62 11.01 11.28
C LEU A 54 -5.24 11.30 12.67
N GLU A 55 -6.15 10.45 13.12
CA GLU A 55 -6.76 10.59 14.44
C GLU A 55 -5.75 10.40 15.58
N ALA A 56 -4.91 9.38 15.47
CA ALA A 56 -3.90 9.08 16.50
C ALA A 56 -2.88 10.21 16.68
N VAL A 57 -2.45 10.84 15.57
CA VAL A 57 -1.42 11.89 15.61
C VAL A 57 -2.01 13.27 15.87
N PHE A 58 -3.12 13.62 15.22
CA PHE A 58 -3.64 15.00 15.20
C PHE A 58 -4.96 15.18 15.95
N GLY A 59 -5.63 14.09 16.32
CA GLY A 59 -6.94 14.13 16.96
C GLY A 59 -8.11 14.23 15.98
N LYS A 60 -9.30 14.16 16.55
CA LYS A 60 -10.56 14.04 15.78
C LYS A 60 -10.87 15.26 14.92
N ASP A 61 -10.60 16.46 15.41
CA ASP A 61 -10.95 17.69 14.69
C ASP A 61 -10.18 17.82 13.37
N THR A 62 -8.90 17.50 13.37
CA THR A 62 -8.07 17.47 12.15
C THR A 62 -8.51 16.35 11.21
N LEU A 63 -8.82 15.17 11.72
CA LEU A 63 -9.38 14.07 10.92
C LEU A 63 -10.68 14.48 10.25
N ASP A 64 -11.63 15.07 11.00
CA ASP A 64 -12.91 15.50 10.48
C ASP A 64 -12.75 16.58 9.40
N HIS A 65 -11.82 17.52 9.60
CA HIS A 65 -11.49 18.55 8.60
C HIS A 65 -11.02 17.92 7.27
N LEU A 66 -10.04 17.02 7.34
CA LEU A 66 -9.50 16.36 6.13
C LEU A 66 -10.52 15.42 5.48
N MET A 67 -11.33 14.73 6.27
CA MET A 67 -12.43 13.93 5.74
C MET A 67 -13.49 14.77 5.03
N ASN A 68 -13.82 15.93 5.55
CA ASN A 68 -14.74 16.85 4.88
C ASN A 68 -14.20 17.28 3.51
N ILE A 69 -12.92 17.65 3.44
CA ILE A 69 -12.26 17.96 2.16
C ILE A 69 -12.36 16.74 1.21
N ALA A 70 -12.04 15.55 1.68
CA ALA A 70 -12.09 14.33 0.86
C ALA A 70 -13.50 14.05 0.32
N LYS A 71 -14.54 14.25 1.13
CA LYS A 71 -15.93 14.03 0.74
C LYS A 71 -16.47 15.12 -0.19
N GLU A 72 -16.21 16.38 0.11
CA GLU A 72 -16.67 17.52 -0.70
C GLU A 72 -16.03 17.54 -2.09
N THR A 73 -14.79 17.10 -2.22
CA THR A 73 -14.06 17.03 -3.50
C THR A 73 -14.33 15.73 -4.27
N GLY A 74 -15.02 14.74 -3.69
CA GLY A 74 -15.21 13.41 -4.27
C GLY A 74 -13.99 12.50 -4.16
N LEU A 75 -12.88 12.96 -3.58
CA LEU A 75 -11.65 12.16 -3.42
C LEU A 75 -11.80 11.01 -2.44
N TRP A 76 -12.76 11.11 -1.50
CA TRP A 76 -13.06 10.01 -0.57
C TRP A 76 -13.31 8.69 -1.30
N THR A 77 -14.02 8.72 -2.42
CA THR A 77 -14.41 7.55 -3.22
C THR A 77 -13.55 7.33 -4.46
N LEU A 78 -12.35 7.94 -4.51
CA LEU A 78 -11.44 7.88 -5.65
C LEU A 78 -11.20 6.44 -6.15
N MET A 79 -11.03 5.50 -5.23
CA MET A 79 -10.69 4.10 -5.54
C MET A 79 -11.91 3.20 -5.69
N ILE A 80 -13.12 3.69 -5.43
CA ILE A 80 -14.35 2.89 -5.54
C ILE A 80 -14.79 2.82 -7.01
N PRO A 81 -15.13 1.62 -7.53
CA PRO A 81 -15.68 1.47 -8.87
C PRO A 81 -17.02 2.20 -9.04
N GLU A 82 -17.33 2.60 -10.28
CA GLU A 82 -18.58 3.30 -10.62
C GLU A 82 -19.83 2.53 -10.19
N ASP A 83 -19.86 1.23 -10.42
CA ASP A 83 -20.98 0.35 -10.02
C ASP A 83 -21.27 0.36 -8.51
N PHE A 84 -20.32 0.79 -7.71
CA PHE A 84 -20.43 0.88 -6.26
C PHE A 84 -20.44 2.34 -5.73
N GLY A 85 -20.65 3.30 -6.62
CA GLY A 85 -20.79 4.72 -6.26
C GLY A 85 -19.51 5.54 -6.36
N GLY A 86 -18.44 5.01 -6.94
CA GLY A 86 -17.22 5.75 -7.22
C GLY A 86 -17.30 6.57 -8.51
N ALA A 87 -16.26 7.35 -8.81
CA ALA A 87 -16.19 8.23 -9.98
C ALA A 87 -15.92 7.50 -11.29
N GLY A 88 -15.62 6.21 -11.26
CA GLY A 88 -15.33 5.42 -12.47
C GLY A 88 -14.05 5.85 -13.21
N LEU A 89 -13.07 6.41 -12.50
CA LEU A 89 -11.81 6.81 -13.09
C LEU A 89 -10.98 5.60 -13.52
N SER A 90 -10.23 5.76 -14.62
CA SER A 90 -9.26 4.76 -15.05
C SER A 90 -8.15 4.54 -14.02
N MET A 91 -7.51 3.39 -14.05
CA MET A 91 -6.35 3.11 -13.18
C MET A 91 -5.20 4.09 -13.48
N LEU A 92 -4.99 4.43 -14.74
CA LEU A 92 -4.02 5.46 -15.14
C LEU A 92 -4.28 6.80 -14.43
N SER A 93 -5.53 7.23 -14.41
CA SER A 93 -5.95 8.46 -13.71
C SER A 93 -5.74 8.36 -12.20
N LYS A 94 -6.11 7.24 -11.60
CA LYS A 94 -5.91 6.97 -10.16
C LYS A 94 -4.43 7.02 -9.77
N VAL A 95 -3.56 6.39 -10.55
CA VAL A 95 -2.11 6.40 -10.32
C VAL A 95 -1.55 7.83 -10.40
N ALA A 96 -1.96 8.61 -11.41
CA ALA A 96 -1.53 9.99 -11.57
C ALA A 96 -1.94 10.90 -10.41
N ILE A 97 -3.15 10.71 -9.88
CA ILE A 97 -3.65 11.46 -8.72
C ILE A 97 -2.93 11.02 -7.44
N LEU A 98 -2.81 9.72 -7.21
CA LEU A 98 -2.22 9.15 -5.99
C LEU A 98 -0.75 9.56 -5.81
N GLU A 99 0.05 9.60 -6.88
CA GLU A 99 1.45 10.01 -6.74
C GLU A 99 1.61 11.43 -6.17
N ARG A 100 0.63 12.34 -6.36
CA ARG A 100 0.64 13.68 -5.76
C ARG A 100 0.48 13.61 -4.24
N PHE A 101 -0.44 12.77 -3.76
CA PHE A 101 -0.66 12.62 -2.33
C PHE A 101 0.51 11.94 -1.61
N TYR A 102 1.23 11.06 -2.28
CA TYR A 102 2.38 10.36 -1.69
C TYR A 102 3.67 11.20 -1.60
N TYR A 103 3.62 12.45 -2.02
CA TYR A 103 4.71 13.42 -1.90
C TYR A 103 5.05 13.76 -0.44
N THR A 104 4.08 13.75 0.45
CA THR A 104 4.23 14.01 1.88
C THR A 104 4.17 12.72 2.72
N ALA A 105 4.70 12.80 3.95
CA ALA A 105 4.54 11.73 4.95
C ALA A 105 3.13 11.68 5.53
N VAL A 106 2.40 12.80 5.51
CA VAL A 106 1.03 12.88 6.06
C VAL A 106 0.04 12.22 5.10
N PRO A 107 -0.71 11.20 5.55
CA PRO A 107 -1.69 10.54 4.70
C PRO A 107 -2.91 11.42 4.44
N PHE A 108 -3.59 11.16 3.32
CA PHE A 108 -4.90 11.75 3.02
C PHE A 108 -5.99 10.68 3.15
N PRO A 109 -7.17 10.99 3.72
CA PRO A 109 -8.19 9.98 4.01
C PRO A 109 -8.98 9.60 2.75
N PHE A 110 -8.54 8.53 2.10
CA PHE A 110 -9.33 7.82 1.11
C PHE A 110 -10.10 6.68 1.76
N THR A 111 -11.28 6.32 1.22
CA THR A 111 -11.86 5.04 1.59
C THR A 111 -11.05 3.93 0.90
N ASN A 112 -10.57 2.99 1.70
CA ASN A 112 -9.71 1.90 1.24
C ASN A 112 -10.49 0.58 1.32
N VAL A 113 -11.09 0.20 0.20
CA VAL A 113 -11.82 -1.06 0.09
C VAL A 113 -10.94 -2.08 -0.64
N PRO A 114 -10.60 -3.20 0.01
CA PRO A 114 -9.97 -4.30 -0.71
C PRO A 114 -10.83 -4.73 -1.89
N ASN A 115 -10.25 -4.77 -3.10
CA ASN A 115 -11.01 -5.02 -4.32
C ASN A 115 -11.74 -6.38 -4.34
N ILE A 116 -11.30 -7.33 -3.53
CA ILE A 116 -11.93 -8.65 -3.41
C ILE A 116 -13.24 -8.60 -2.61
N LEU A 117 -13.49 -7.58 -1.80
CA LEU A 117 -14.74 -7.42 -1.07
C LEU A 117 -15.93 -7.11 -2.00
N TYR A 118 -15.69 -6.66 -3.22
CA TYR A 118 -16.74 -6.52 -4.23
C TYR A 118 -17.32 -7.88 -4.67
N ASP A 119 -16.68 -8.99 -4.31
CA ASP A 119 -17.20 -10.34 -4.49
C ASP A 119 -18.20 -10.76 -3.39
N CYS A 120 -18.44 -9.93 -2.37
CA CYS A 120 -19.45 -10.17 -1.35
C CYS A 120 -20.82 -10.39 -1.98
N LYS A 121 -21.55 -11.37 -1.46
CA LYS A 121 -22.89 -11.76 -1.92
C LYS A 121 -23.88 -11.87 -0.75
N GLY A 122 -25.17 -11.64 -1.04
CA GLY A 122 -26.23 -11.77 -0.05
C GLY A 122 -25.98 -10.88 1.19
N GLU A 123 -26.09 -11.46 2.36
CA GLU A 123 -25.90 -10.75 3.63
C GLU A 123 -24.48 -10.22 3.85
N GLN A 124 -23.47 -10.76 3.14
CA GLN A 124 -22.11 -10.27 3.21
C GLN A 124 -22.00 -8.81 2.76
N ILE A 125 -22.84 -8.36 1.84
CA ILE A 125 -22.85 -6.97 1.34
C ILE A 125 -23.12 -6.00 2.49
N GLU A 126 -24.19 -6.23 3.24
CA GLU A 126 -24.57 -5.37 4.38
C GLU A 126 -23.65 -5.54 5.58
N LYS A 127 -23.16 -6.75 5.81
CA LYS A 127 -22.32 -7.05 6.96
C LYS A 127 -20.87 -6.57 6.80
N TYR A 128 -20.30 -6.65 5.59
CA TYR A 128 -18.87 -6.42 5.35
C TYR A 128 -18.60 -5.32 4.31
N LEU A 129 -19.19 -5.40 3.10
CA LEU A 129 -18.84 -4.48 2.02
C LEU A 129 -19.29 -3.06 2.31
N ASN A 130 -20.55 -2.83 2.62
CA ASN A 130 -21.10 -1.49 2.85
C ASN A 130 -20.43 -0.78 4.03
N PRO A 131 -20.20 -1.42 5.19
CA PRO A 131 -19.49 -0.78 6.30
C PRO A 131 -18.03 -0.44 5.99
N VAL A 132 -17.36 -1.22 5.15
CA VAL A 132 -15.99 -0.91 4.71
C VAL A 132 -15.98 0.24 3.70
N MET A 133 -16.92 0.28 2.75
CA MET A 133 -17.06 1.40 1.81
C MET A 133 -17.37 2.72 2.51
N SER A 134 -18.18 2.71 3.54
CA SER A 134 -18.51 3.91 4.33
C SER A 134 -17.37 4.36 5.26
N GLY A 135 -16.39 3.50 5.50
CA GLY A 135 -15.31 3.73 6.46
C GLY A 135 -15.69 3.39 7.91
N GLU A 136 -16.87 2.85 8.15
CA GLU A 136 -17.31 2.40 9.48
C GLU A 136 -16.49 1.22 9.98
N LYS A 137 -16.16 0.27 9.10
CA LYS A 137 -15.34 -0.90 9.40
C LYS A 137 -14.02 -0.89 8.62
N THR A 138 -13.02 -1.48 9.22
CA THR A 138 -11.69 -1.69 8.64
C THR A 138 -11.38 -3.17 8.50
N THR A 139 -10.45 -3.50 7.61
CA THR A 139 -10.05 -4.87 7.31
C THR A 139 -8.55 -5.07 7.47
N CYS A 140 -8.15 -6.33 7.66
CA CYS A 140 -6.78 -6.76 7.45
C CYS A 140 -6.72 -8.00 6.56
N PHE A 141 -5.56 -8.25 5.97
CA PHE A 141 -5.29 -9.41 5.12
C PHE A 141 -4.34 -10.37 5.83
N ALA A 142 -4.81 -11.56 6.17
CA ALA A 142 -4.09 -12.55 6.96
C ALA A 142 -3.68 -13.75 6.10
N GLN A 143 -2.47 -13.69 5.52
CA GLN A 143 -1.89 -14.72 4.68
C GLN A 143 -0.64 -15.33 5.32
N THR A 144 0.36 -14.50 5.61
CA THR A 144 1.69 -14.89 6.07
C THR A 144 1.64 -15.62 7.41
N GLU A 145 2.47 -16.65 7.54
CA GLU A 145 2.61 -17.46 8.77
C GLU A 145 4.09 -17.53 9.17
N PRO A 146 4.41 -17.95 10.41
CA PRO A 146 5.79 -18.07 10.86
C PRO A 146 6.68 -18.89 9.91
N ASN A 147 6.15 -19.91 9.27
CA ASN A 147 6.87 -20.79 8.34
C ASN A 147 6.41 -20.67 6.87
N ALA A 148 5.60 -19.66 6.54
CA ALA A 148 5.03 -19.48 5.20
C ALA A 148 5.00 -18.01 4.79
N GLY A 149 6.15 -17.50 4.36
CA GLY A 149 6.32 -16.11 3.90
C GLY A 149 6.34 -16.00 2.37
N SER A 150 7.44 -16.32 1.74
CA SER A 150 7.62 -16.24 0.28
C SER A 150 6.85 -17.31 -0.51
N ASP A 151 6.53 -18.42 0.10
CA ASP A 151 5.70 -19.50 -0.45
C ASP A 151 4.46 -19.74 0.43
N PRO A 152 3.49 -18.83 0.46
CA PRO A 152 2.32 -19.01 1.31
C PRO A 152 1.44 -20.16 0.83
N GLY A 153 1.29 -20.36 -0.47
CA GLY A 153 0.45 -21.40 -1.03
C GLY A 153 0.94 -22.82 -0.73
N GLY A 154 2.25 -23.03 -0.79
CA GLY A 154 2.88 -24.33 -0.54
C GLY A 154 3.08 -24.67 0.93
N MET A 155 3.25 -23.64 1.78
CA MET A 155 3.70 -23.82 3.17
C MET A 155 2.66 -23.45 4.22
N MET A 156 1.50 -22.91 3.84
CA MET A 156 0.44 -22.52 4.78
C MET A 156 0.00 -23.69 5.65
N GLN A 157 -0.08 -23.49 6.95
CA GLN A 157 -0.46 -24.47 7.95
C GLN A 157 -1.82 -24.20 8.61
N THR A 158 -2.25 -22.94 8.66
CA THR A 158 -3.59 -22.59 9.15
C THR A 158 -4.63 -23.31 8.30
N LYS A 159 -5.50 -24.06 8.95
CA LYS A 159 -6.47 -24.92 8.31
C LYS A 159 -7.87 -24.72 8.87
N ALA A 160 -8.85 -25.05 8.07
CA ALA A 160 -10.25 -25.13 8.50
C ALA A 160 -10.82 -26.52 8.17
N VAL A 161 -11.58 -27.05 9.11
CA VAL A 161 -12.30 -28.30 8.98
C VAL A 161 -13.79 -28.03 9.11
N ARG A 162 -14.58 -28.60 8.19
CA ARG A 162 -16.03 -28.46 8.22
C ARG A 162 -16.63 -29.19 9.42
N ASP A 163 -17.56 -28.53 10.10
CA ASP A 163 -18.35 -29.07 11.20
C ASP A 163 -19.83 -28.65 11.02
N GLY A 164 -20.61 -29.50 10.34
CA GLY A 164 -21.97 -29.15 9.92
C GLY A 164 -21.97 -28.04 8.89
N ASP A 165 -22.71 -26.96 9.18
CA ASP A 165 -22.77 -25.75 8.37
C ASP A 165 -21.68 -24.73 8.74
N ASP A 166 -20.84 -25.07 9.70
CA ASP A 166 -19.73 -24.24 10.17
C ASP A 166 -18.38 -24.80 9.78
N TRP A 167 -17.36 -23.99 10.02
CA TRP A 167 -15.95 -24.36 9.88
C TRP A 167 -15.20 -24.02 11.15
N ILE A 168 -14.20 -24.84 11.49
CA ILE A 168 -13.32 -24.61 12.63
C ILE A 168 -11.92 -24.29 12.12
N ILE A 169 -11.45 -23.09 12.39
CA ILE A 169 -10.14 -22.60 11.98
C ILE A 169 -9.14 -22.76 13.12
N ASN A 170 -8.00 -23.35 12.82
CA ASN A 170 -6.84 -23.47 13.72
C ASN A 170 -5.55 -23.11 13.00
N GLY A 171 -4.72 -22.31 13.65
CA GLY A 171 -3.40 -21.94 13.14
C GLY A 171 -2.93 -20.59 13.64
N THR A 172 -1.83 -20.10 13.07
CA THR A 172 -1.19 -18.84 13.46
C THR A 172 -0.79 -18.07 12.21
N LYS A 173 -1.17 -16.81 12.17
CA LYS A 173 -0.71 -15.83 11.17
C LYS A 173 0.30 -14.87 11.81
N MET A 174 1.24 -14.38 11.00
CA MET A 174 2.29 -13.48 11.46
C MET A 174 2.50 -12.36 10.46
N TRP A 175 3.02 -11.22 10.92
CA TRP A 175 3.24 -10.01 10.12
C TRP A 175 1.94 -9.41 9.57
N ILE A 176 0.86 -9.50 10.32
CA ILE A 176 -0.45 -9.03 9.86
C ILE A 176 -0.65 -7.57 10.22
N SER A 177 -0.57 -6.71 9.22
CA SER A 177 -0.86 -5.29 9.38
C SER A 177 -2.33 -5.08 9.72
N MET A 178 -2.63 -4.15 10.63
CA MET A 178 -3.99 -3.81 11.06
C MET A 178 -4.70 -4.87 11.91
N ALA A 179 -4.07 -5.96 12.31
CA ALA A 179 -4.78 -7.02 13.03
C ALA A 179 -5.36 -6.57 14.38
N ALA A 180 -4.69 -5.63 15.07
CA ALA A 180 -5.21 -5.08 16.33
C ALA A 180 -6.29 -4.01 16.13
N GLU A 181 -6.29 -3.32 15.00
CA GLU A 181 -7.16 -2.18 14.71
C GLU A 181 -8.34 -2.53 13.81
N CYS A 182 -8.28 -3.66 13.08
CA CYS A 182 -9.34 -4.04 12.13
C CYS A 182 -10.59 -4.58 12.83
N ASP A 183 -11.71 -4.51 12.11
CA ASP A 183 -12.99 -5.11 12.52
C ASP A 183 -13.16 -6.51 11.91
N VAL A 184 -12.68 -6.69 10.69
CA VAL A 184 -12.83 -7.91 9.90
C VAL A 184 -11.49 -8.35 9.33
N MET A 185 -11.17 -9.63 9.49
CA MET A 185 -9.98 -10.25 8.93
C MET A 185 -10.34 -11.04 7.66
N MET A 186 -9.62 -10.79 6.57
CA MET A 186 -9.65 -11.63 5.38
C MET A 186 -8.58 -12.71 5.54
N VAL A 187 -9.00 -13.91 5.96
CA VAL A 187 -8.08 -14.98 6.39
C VAL A 187 -8.02 -16.08 5.34
N GLN A 188 -6.83 -16.35 4.83
CA GLN A 188 -6.60 -17.51 3.96
C GLN A 188 -6.24 -18.72 4.80
N VAL A 189 -6.96 -19.83 4.56
CA VAL A 189 -6.77 -21.09 5.27
C VAL A 189 -6.81 -22.27 4.31
N VAL A 190 -6.12 -23.34 4.66
CA VAL A 190 -6.15 -24.61 3.92
C VAL A 190 -7.44 -25.35 4.27
N THR A 191 -8.26 -25.61 3.25
CA THR A 191 -9.48 -26.44 3.36
C THR A 191 -9.34 -27.77 2.66
N ASP A 192 -8.38 -27.90 1.74
CA ASP A 192 -8.02 -29.15 1.06
C ASP A 192 -6.48 -29.21 0.93
N ALA A 193 -5.86 -30.03 1.78
CA ALA A 193 -4.41 -30.12 1.86
C ALA A 193 -3.75 -30.75 0.62
N GLU A 194 -4.48 -31.50 -0.19
CA GLU A 194 -3.96 -32.10 -1.41
C GLU A 194 -3.90 -31.07 -2.55
N LYS A 195 -4.88 -30.18 -2.63
CA LYS A 195 -4.95 -29.16 -3.68
C LYS A 195 -4.17 -27.89 -3.35
N ARG A 196 -4.14 -27.48 -2.08
CA ARG A 196 -3.46 -26.26 -1.59
C ARG A 196 -3.79 -25.03 -2.46
N GLN A 197 -2.79 -24.35 -3.01
CA GLN A 197 -2.99 -23.16 -3.87
C GLN A 197 -3.76 -23.45 -5.17
N ARG A 198 -3.94 -24.69 -5.53
CA ARG A 198 -4.66 -25.13 -6.75
C ARG A 198 -6.14 -25.44 -6.48
N GLY A 199 -6.76 -24.75 -5.56
CA GLY A 199 -8.17 -24.94 -5.21
C GLY A 199 -8.39 -25.46 -3.79
N GLY A 200 -7.36 -25.51 -2.96
CA GLY A 200 -7.43 -25.99 -1.58
C GLY A 200 -7.26 -24.92 -0.52
N ILE A 201 -7.22 -23.64 -0.90
CA ILE A 201 -7.20 -22.50 0.03
C ILE A 201 -8.48 -21.71 -0.11
N THR A 202 -9.11 -21.41 1.02
CA THR A 202 -10.37 -20.67 1.12
C THR A 202 -10.15 -19.38 1.91
N MET A 203 -10.83 -18.31 1.53
CA MET A 203 -10.80 -17.05 2.27
C MET A 203 -12.05 -16.92 3.13
N PHE A 204 -11.84 -16.74 4.42
CA PHE A 204 -12.91 -16.47 5.39
C PHE A 204 -12.86 -15.01 5.84
N LEU A 205 -14.04 -14.41 5.94
CA LEU A 205 -14.24 -13.11 6.60
C LEU A 205 -14.49 -13.37 8.09
N VAL A 206 -13.50 -13.12 8.92
CA VAL A 206 -13.54 -13.44 10.35
C VAL A 206 -13.62 -12.16 11.15
N ASP A 207 -14.64 -12.02 11.98
CA ASP A 207 -14.74 -10.89 12.90
C ASP A 207 -13.59 -10.95 13.91
N ARG A 208 -12.90 -9.81 14.11
CA ARG A 208 -11.79 -9.76 15.07
C ARG A 208 -12.21 -10.16 16.49
N ASN A 209 -13.45 -9.89 16.85
CA ASN A 209 -14.01 -10.23 18.16
C ASN A 209 -14.51 -11.68 18.28
N ASN A 210 -14.31 -12.51 17.25
CA ASN A 210 -14.62 -13.93 17.35
C ASN A 210 -13.85 -14.54 18.54
N PRO A 211 -14.50 -15.34 19.42
CA PRO A 211 -13.87 -15.89 20.61
C PRO A 211 -12.63 -16.75 20.34
N GLY A 212 -12.52 -17.32 19.13
CA GLY A 212 -11.37 -18.12 18.71
C GLY A 212 -10.21 -17.30 18.14
N VAL A 213 -10.32 -15.96 18.07
CA VAL A 213 -9.28 -15.07 17.57
C VAL A 213 -8.54 -14.43 18.72
N LYS A 214 -7.22 -14.56 18.75
CA LYS A 214 -6.34 -13.86 19.69
C LYS A 214 -5.24 -13.13 18.93
N VAL A 215 -5.22 -11.80 19.04
CA VAL A 215 -4.13 -10.95 18.56
C VAL A 215 -3.16 -10.70 19.70
N GLU A 216 -1.85 -10.90 19.48
CA GLU A 216 -0.83 -10.55 20.47
C GLU A 216 -0.76 -9.02 20.61
N GLU A 217 -0.92 -8.52 21.84
CA GLU A 217 -1.12 -7.09 22.14
C GLU A 217 0.08 -6.20 21.78
N ASP A 218 1.29 -6.70 22.01
CA ASP A 218 2.51 -5.87 21.86
C ASP A 218 2.86 -5.55 20.40
N GLY A 219 2.35 -6.29 19.46
CA GLY A 219 2.74 -6.18 18.06
C GLY A 219 4.22 -6.51 17.82
N ILE A 220 4.60 -6.55 16.56
CA ILE A 220 5.98 -6.83 16.13
C ILE A 220 6.71 -5.50 15.96
N LYS A 221 7.78 -5.29 16.74
CA LYS A 221 8.61 -4.09 16.65
C LYS A 221 9.45 -4.12 15.37
N THR A 222 9.31 -3.11 14.54
CA THR A 222 10.10 -2.90 13.34
C THR A 222 10.63 -1.48 13.26
N TRP A 223 11.44 -1.18 12.28
CA TRP A 223 11.93 0.17 12.02
C TRP A 223 10.97 1.07 11.21
N LEU A 224 9.79 0.56 10.86
CA LEU A 224 8.86 1.23 9.93
C LEU A 224 8.12 2.42 10.53
N GLY A 225 8.13 2.53 11.83
CA GLY A 225 7.49 3.63 12.52
C GLY A 225 7.66 3.50 14.03
N PRO A 226 7.31 4.52 14.80
CA PRO A 226 7.43 4.50 16.24
C PRO A 226 6.48 3.49 16.89
N LYS A 227 5.30 3.26 16.29
CA LYS A 227 4.29 2.34 16.78
C LYS A 227 4.26 1.06 15.94
N ALA A 228 4.14 -0.08 16.59
CA ALA A 228 3.94 -1.34 15.88
C ALA A 228 2.61 -1.34 15.12
N SER A 229 2.64 -1.93 13.93
CA SER A 229 1.46 -2.03 13.05
C SER A 229 1.21 -3.44 12.54
N GLN A 230 2.13 -4.36 12.81
CA GLN A 230 2.06 -5.77 12.40
C GLN A 230 2.01 -6.66 13.62
N TYR A 231 1.20 -7.72 13.53
CA TYR A 231 0.86 -8.53 14.69
C TYR A 231 0.92 -10.02 14.36
N ILE A 232 1.02 -10.82 15.43
CA ILE A 232 0.78 -12.26 15.41
C ILE A 232 -0.67 -12.50 15.79
N VAL A 233 -1.35 -13.34 15.03
CA VAL A 233 -2.76 -13.68 15.23
C VAL A 233 -2.89 -15.20 15.38
N HIS A 234 -3.47 -15.64 16.48
CA HIS A 234 -3.77 -17.05 16.75
C HIS A 234 -5.25 -17.33 16.52
N PHE A 235 -5.53 -18.43 15.84
CA PHE A 235 -6.85 -19.01 15.70
C PHE A 235 -6.89 -20.32 16.47
N ASP A 236 -7.74 -20.39 17.48
CA ASP A 236 -7.89 -21.55 18.37
C ASP A 236 -9.37 -21.95 18.40
N ASP A 237 -9.66 -23.06 17.75
CA ASP A 237 -11.04 -23.54 17.52
C ASP A 237 -11.98 -22.40 17.10
N CYS A 238 -11.50 -21.59 16.18
CA CYS A 238 -12.24 -20.42 15.69
C CYS A 238 -13.38 -20.86 14.78
N ARG A 239 -14.60 -20.82 15.30
CA ARG A 239 -15.79 -21.22 14.59
C ARG A 239 -16.31 -20.09 13.72
N VAL A 240 -16.53 -20.37 12.45
CA VAL A 240 -17.10 -19.45 11.46
C VAL A 240 -18.18 -20.17 10.65
N SER A 241 -19.22 -19.44 10.26
CA SER A 241 -20.28 -19.96 9.40
C SER A 241 -19.80 -20.14 7.96
N ASP A 242 -20.46 -21.00 7.22
CA ASP A 242 -20.31 -21.13 5.76
C ASP A 242 -20.54 -19.80 5.04
N ASP A 243 -21.39 -18.93 5.59
CA ASP A 243 -21.65 -17.57 5.07
C ASP A 243 -20.46 -16.61 5.21
N ALA A 244 -19.44 -16.97 5.97
CA ALA A 244 -18.21 -16.20 6.09
C ALA A 244 -17.22 -16.42 4.93
N ILE A 245 -17.50 -17.36 4.04
CA ILE A 245 -16.63 -17.65 2.90
C ILE A 245 -16.78 -16.57 1.81
N LEU A 246 -15.68 -15.93 1.47
CA LEU A 246 -15.63 -15.00 0.34
C LEU A 246 -15.23 -15.73 -0.94
N GLY A 247 -16.05 -15.59 -1.99
CA GLY A 247 -15.73 -16.09 -3.33
C GLY A 247 -15.81 -17.59 -3.51
N GLY A 248 -16.33 -18.34 -2.52
CA GLY A 248 -16.51 -19.79 -2.57
C GLY A 248 -15.31 -20.61 -2.08
N VAL A 249 -15.60 -21.85 -1.72
CA VAL A 249 -14.58 -22.81 -1.23
C VAL A 249 -13.51 -23.04 -2.30
N GLY A 250 -12.24 -22.96 -1.90
CA GLY A 250 -11.10 -23.22 -2.77
C GLY A 250 -10.63 -22.05 -3.63
N ASN A 251 -11.30 -20.91 -3.57
CA ASN A 251 -10.96 -19.71 -4.37
C ASN A 251 -10.13 -18.65 -3.60
N GLY A 252 -9.76 -18.94 -2.36
CA GLY A 252 -9.12 -17.95 -1.49
C GLY A 252 -7.73 -17.52 -1.93
N PHE A 253 -6.93 -18.42 -2.48
CA PHE A 253 -5.59 -18.06 -2.97
C PHE A 253 -5.66 -17.14 -4.19
N ARG A 254 -6.54 -17.45 -5.13
CA ARG A 254 -6.78 -16.61 -6.32
C ARG A 254 -7.27 -15.20 -5.94
N LEU A 255 -8.17 -15.09 -4.97
CA LEU A 255 -8.63 -13.80 -4.44
C LEU A 255 -7.48 -13.00 -3.84
N GLY A 256 -6.66 -13.62 -3.00
CA GLY A 256 -5.49 -12.97 -2.40
C GLY A 256 -4.51 -12.46 -3.45
N GLN A 257 -4.23 -13.23 -4.50
CA GLN A 257 -3.38 -12.81 -5.61
C GLN A 257 -3.97 -11.62 -6.37
N ARG A 258 -5.29 -11.60 -6.59
CA ARG A 258 -5.98 -10.48 -7.24
C ARG A 258 -5.87 -9.19 -6.43
N TRP A 259 -6.03 -9.26 -5.12
CA TRP A 259 -5.86 -8.12 -4.23
C TRP A 259 -4.41 -7.61 -4.22
N LEU A 260 -3.44 -8.51 -4.08
CA LEU A 260 -2.01 -8.16 -4.06
C LEU A 260 -1.54 -7.53 -5.37
N THR A 261 -2.09 -7.94 -6.53
CA THR A 261 -1.72 -7.41 -7.85
C THR A 261 -1.90 -5.89 -7.92
N ILE A 262 -2.96 -5.37 -7.37
CA ILE A 262 -3.23 -3.91 -7.35
C ILE A 262 -2.63 -3.28 -6.10
N HIS A 263 -3.02 -3.75 -4.92
CA HIS A 263 -2.68 -3.11 -3.64
C HIS A 263 -1.17 -3.10 -3.35
N ASP A 264 -0.50 -4.25 -3.49
CA ASP A 264 0.90 -4.41 -3.11
C ASP A 264 1.88 -4.40 -4.28
N ARG A 265 1.41 -4.31 -5.51
CA ARG A 265 2.27 -4.30 -6.69
C ARG A 265 2.09 -3.05 -7.53
N LEU A 266 0.98 -2.90 -8.25
CA LEU A 266 0.78 -1.74 -9.12
C LEU A 266 0.81 -0.41 -8.35
N LEU A 267 0.09 -0.33 -7.22
CA LEU A 267 0.00 0.90 -6.42
C LEU A 267 1.29 1.23 -5.65
N ARG A 268 2.26 0.34 -5.61
CA ARG A 268 3.62 0.67 -5.13
C ARG A 268 4.33 1.67 -6.06
N GLY A 269 3.94 1.73 -7.33
CA GLY A 269 4.46 2.72 -8.27
C GLY A 269 4.20 4.15 -7.83
N PRO A 270 2.94 4.60 -7.72
CA PRO A 270 2.65 5.97 -7.29
C PRO A 270 3.14 6.25 -5.86
N PHE A 271 3.09 5.27 -4.96
CA PHE A 271 3.63 5.39 -3.61
C PHE A 271 5.13 5.76 -3.61
N ALA A 272 5.93 5.06 -4.41
CA ALA A 272 7.35 5.35 -4.54
C ALA A 272 7.59 6.68 -5.27
N LEU A 273 6.87 6.93 -6.38
CA LEU A 273 7.04 8.13 -7.21
C LEU A 273 6.88 9.43 -6.42
N GLY A 274 5.85 9.51 -5.58
CA GLY A 274 5.64 10.70 -4.74
C GLY A 274 6.82 10.95 -3.80
N LYS A 275 7.30 9.92 -3.13
CA LYS A 275 8.41 10.00 -2.18
C LYS A 275 9.75 10.29 -2.86
N MET A 276 10.00 9.66 -4.01
CA MET A 276 11.20 9.92 -4.82
C MET A 276 11.23 11.36 -5.33
N GLN A 277 10.10 11.87 -5.82
CA GLN A 277 9.98 13.27 -6.26
C GLN A 277 10.23 14.24 -5.11
N ARG A 278 9.67 13.97 -3.92
CA ARG A 278 9.94 14.76 -2.72
C ARG A 278 11.45 14.79 -2.39
N ALA A 279 12.09 13.64 -2.41
CA ALA A 279 13.51 13.54 -2.14
C ALA A 279 14.35 14.34 -3.16
N LEU A 280 14.02 14.24 -4.45
CA LEU A 280 14.69 15.00 -5.49
C LEU A 280 14.52 16.52 -5.31
N ASP A 281 13.31 16.99 -5.07
CA ASP A 281 13.03 18.41 -4.85
C ASP A 281 13.79 18.96 -3.63
N MET A 282 13.80 18.20 -2.53
CA MET A 282 14.59 18.54 -1.34
C MET A 282 16.09 18.60 -1.63
N CYS A 283 16.62 17.63 -2.38
CA CYS A 283 18.03 17.59 -2.75
C CYS A 283 18.44 18.75 -3.66
N ILE A 284 17.59 19.13 -4.61
CA ILE A 284 17.83 20.29 -5.48
C ILE A 284 17.91 21.57 -4.64
N SER A 285 16.97 21.78 -3.75
CA SER A 285 16.96 22.96 -2.86
C SER A 285 18.17 22.97 -1.92
N TRP A 286 18.43 21.85 -1.25
CA TRP A 286 19.56 21.72 -0.32
C TRP A 286 20.90 21.94 -1.01
N SER A 287 21.14 21.33 -2.19
CA SER A 287 22.40 21.42 -2.91
C SER A 287 22.71 22.83 -3.41
N LYS A 288 21.68 23.67 -3.66
CA LYS A 288 21.85 25.09 -4.00
C LYS A 288 22.19 25.96 -2.80
N GLN A 289 21.71 25.60 -1.63
CA GLN A 289 21.84 26.38 -0.39
C GLN A 289 23.06 26.01 0.44
N ARG A 290 23.40 24.71 0.50
CA ARG A 290 24.49 24.19 1.31
C ARG A 290 25.84 24.42 0.62
N HIS A 291 26.75 25.08 1.32
CA HIS A 291 28.12 25.36 0.87
C HIS A 291 29.12 24.48 1.59
N THR A 292 30.09 23.96 0.86
CA THR A 292 31.29 23.27 1.36
C THR A 292 32.49 23.70 0.57
N PHE A 293 33.62 23.91 1.23
CA PHE A 293 34.86 24.39 0.57
C PHE A 293 34.62 25.62 -0.33
N GLY A 294 33.81 26.56 0.17
CA GLY A 294 33.55 27.85 -0.48
C GLY A 294 32.58 27.84 -1.66
N LYS A 295 31.93 26.69 -1.96
CA LYS A 295 31.00 26.56 -3.10
C LYS A 295 29.75 25.81 -2.74
N PRO A 296 28.60 26.10 -3.41
CA PRO A 296 27.41 25.29 -3.27
C PRO A 296 27.64 23.82 -3.64
N LEU A 297 26.94 22.89 -2.96
CA LEU A 297 27.00 21.47 -3.33
C LEU A 297 26.58 21.24 -4.79
N ALA A 298 25.66 22.04 -5.32
CA ALA A 298 25.18 21.96 -6.70
C ALA A 298 26.29 22.10 -7.77
N GLU A 299 27.43 22.72 -7.42
CA GLU A 299 28.57 22.83 -8.31
C GLU A 299 29.52 21.61 -8.28
N ARG A 300 29.24 20.62 -7.40
CA ARG A 300 30.03 19.40 -7.31
C ARG A 300 29.48 18.34 -8.27
N GLN A 301 30.34 17.82 -9.16
CA GLN A 301 29.93 16.83 -10.15
C GLN A 301 29.33 15.56 -9.51
N ALA A 302 29.91 15.08 -8.41
CA ALA A 302 29.35 13.91 -7.68
C ALA A 302 27.93 14.13 -7.18
N ILE A 303 27.55 15.36 -6.80
CA ILE A 303 26.18 15.72 -6.42
C ILE A 303 25.28 15.78 -7.67
N GLN A 304 25.75 16.42 -8.73
CA GLN A 304 25.03 16.51 -10.00
C GLN A 304 24.67 15.12 -10.55
N TRP A 305 25.62 14.17 -10.52
CA TRP A 305 25.38 12.80 -10.96
C TRP A 305 24.29 12.10 -10.12
N LYS A 306 24.32 12.25 -8.80
CA LYS A 306 23.27 11.71 -7.94
C LYS A 306 21.89 12.29 -8.27
N LEU A 307 21.79 13.58 -8.50
CA LEU A 307 20.54 14.24 -8.91
C LEU A 307 20.04 13.69 -10.26
N VAL A 308 20.93 13.47 -11.21
CA VAL A 308 20.59 12.89 -12.52
C VAL A 308 20.13 11.44 -12.37
N ASP A 309 20.78 10.64 -11.54
CA ASP A 309 20.36 9.26 -11.27
C ASP A 309 18.98 9.22 -10.63
N MET A 310 18.73 10.09 -9.64
CA MET A 310 17.41 10.22 -9.02
C MET A 310 16.32 10.60 -10.04
N TYR A 311 16.60 11.60 -10.87
CA TYR A 311 15.70 12.07 -11.93
C TYR A 311 15.42 10.95 -12.95
N THR A 312 16.45 10.23 -13.37
CA THR A 312 16.35 9.12 -14.33
C THR A 312 15.47 8.01 -13.78
N ASP A 313 15.65 7.62 -12.52
CA ASP A 313 14.83 6.60 -11.86
C ASP A 313 13.37 7.03 -11.78
N ILE A 314 13.11 8.29 -11.45
CA ILE A 314 11.75 8.85 -11.37
C ILE A 314 11.06 8.82 -12.73
N GLN A 315 11.71 9.33 -13.77
CA GLN A 315 11.14 9.40 -15.11
C GLN A 315 10.87 7.99 -15.68
N SER A 316 11.82 7.08 -15.49
CA SER A 316 11.68 5.70 -15.95
C SER A 316 10.58 4.96 -15.22
N LEU A 317 10.50 5.09 -13.91
CA LEU A 317 9.46 4.46 -13.10
C LEU A 317 8.07 5.02 -13.43
N ARG A 318 7.94 6.34 -13.61
CA ARG A 318 6.66 6.96 -13.96
C ARG A 318 6.17 6.45 -15.30
N ALA A 319 7.03 6.44 -16.32
CA ALA A 319 6.66 5.92 -17.64
C ALA A 319 6.21 4.45 -17.57
N LEU A 320 6.96 3.61 -16.85
CA LEU A 320 6.64 2.20 -16.68
C LEU A 320 5.33 1.98 -15.91
N THR A 321 5.14 2.70 -14.82
CA THR A 321 3.93 2.60 -13.98
C THR A 321 2.68 3.03 -14.74
N TYR A 322 2.74 4.14 -15.46
CA TYR A 322 1.63 4.64 -16.25
C TYR A 322 1.29 3.70 -17.40
N GLN A 323 2.31 3.13 -18.05
CA GLN A 323 2.10 2.12 -19.09
C GLN A 323 1.35 0.89 -18.53
N MET A 324 1.76 0.38 -17.37
CA MET A 324 1.10 -0.79 -16.76
C MET A 324 -0.33 -0.47 -16.33
N ALA A 325 -0.58 0.71 -15.79
CA ALA A 325 -1.93 1.17 -15.45
C ALA A 325 -2.82 1.26 -16.71
N ALA A 326 -2.30 1.82 -17.80
CA ALA A 326 -3.03 1.89 -19.07
C ALA A 326 -3.35 0.51 -19.66
N ARG A 327 -2.42 -0.44 -19.57
CA ARG A 327 -2.65 -1.83 -20.01
C ARG A 327 -3.72 -2.52 -19.17
N TYR A 328 -3.72 -2.28 -17.85
CA TYR A 328 -4.80 -2.75 -16.97
C TYR A 328 -6.17 -2.20 -17.41
N ASP A 329 -6.24 -0.91 -17.73
CA ASP A 329 -7.47 -0.26 -18.21
C ASP A 329 -7.96 -0.83 -19.55
N GLN A 330 -7.06 -1.38 -20.36
CA GLN A 330 -7.38 -2.07 -21.60
C GLN A 330 -7.85 -3.53 -21.40
N GLY A 331 -7.92 -3.98 -20.16
CA GLY A 331 -8.33 -5.35 -19.79
C GLY A 331 -7.25 -6.40 -19.92
N GLU A 332 -5.98 -6.00 -20.05
CA GLU A 332 -4.86 -6.96 -20.08
C GLU A 332 -4.64 -7.58 -18.69
N ASP A 333 -4.23 -8.84 -18.67
CA ASP A 333 -3.78 -9.52 -17.47
C ASP A 333 -2.36 -9.07 -17.12
N ILE A 334 -2.24 -8.20 -16.13
CA ILE A 334 -0.97 -7.63 -15.69
C ILE A 334 -0.43 -8.27 -14.40
N ARG A 335 -0.90 -9.46 -14.02
CA ARG A 335 -0.48 -10.07 -12.74
C ARG A 335 1.04 -10.19 -12.58
N VAL A 336 1.74 -10.53 -13.64
CA VAL A 336 3.21 -10.62 -13.64
C VAL A 336 3.84 -9.24 -13.79
N GLU A 337 3.33 -8.42 -14.69
CA GLU A 337 3.83 -7.08 -14.99
C GLU A 337 3.65 -6.10 -13.82
N ALA A 338 2.58 -6.27 -13.03
CA ALA A 338 2.43 -5.52 -11.78
C ALA A 338 3.59 -5.83 -10.79
N GLY A 339 4.10 -7.08 -10.83
CA GLY A 339 5.31 -7.46 -10.10
C GLY A 339 6.55 -6.69 -10.54
N LEU A 340 6.66 -6.34 -11.84
CA LEU A 340 7.73 -5.49 -12.35
C LEU A 340 7.66 -4.08 -11.74
N ILE A 341 6.47 -3.52 -11.59
CA ILE A 341 6.29 -2.22 -10.93
C ILE A 341 6.72 -2.29 -9.47
N LYS A 342 6.32 -3.34 -8.74
CA LYS A 342 6.77 -3.51 -7.36
C LYS A 342 8.30 -3.63 -7.28
N LEU A 343 8.90 -4.46 -8.09
CA LEU A 343 10.35 -4.65 -8.14
C LEU A 343 11.07 -3.33 -8.37
N THR A 344 10.73 -2.63 -9.45
CA THR A 344 11.42 -1.40 -9.85
C THR A 344 11.14 -0.23 -8.90
N SER A 345 9.90 -0.07 -8.45
CA SER A 345 9.53 1.02 -7.54
C SER A 345 10.24 0.92 -6.19
N MET A 346 10.39 -0.28 -5.64
CA MET A 346 11.04 -0.48 -4.36
C MET A 346 12.56 -0.48 -4.45
N ASP A 347 13.14 -1.13 -5.46
CA ASP A 347 14.59 -1.14 -5.66
C ASP A 347 15.12 0.25 -6.06
N TRP A 348 14.52 0.87 -7.07
CA TRP A 348 14.94 2.20 -7.52
C TRP A 348 14.57 3.29 -6.51
N GLY A 349 13.42 3.15 -5.87
CA GLY A 349 13.00 4.07 -4.82
C GLY A 349 13.96 4.08 -3.64
N ALA A 350 14.36 2.91 -3.14
CA ALA A 350 15.30 2.82 -2.03
C ALA A 350 16.64 3.47 -2.38
N ARG A 351 17.22 3.20 -3.57
CA ARG A 351 18.48 3.85 -3.98
C ARG A 351 18.33 5.36 -4.22
N CYS A 352 17.17 5.82 -4.69
CA CYS A 352 16.88 7.24 -4.83
C CYS A 352 16.88 7.95 -3.47
N LEU A 353 16.23 7.36 -2.47
CA LEU A 353 16.22 7.89 -1.10
C LEU A 353 17.59 7.78 -0.42
N ASP A 354 18.40 6.75 -0.72
CA ASP A 354 19.78 6.66 -0.27
C ASP A 354 20.61 7.83 -0.78
N HIS A 355 20.49 8.18 -2.06
CA HIS A 355 21.10 9.40 -2.60
C HIS A 355 20.60 10.66 -1.89
N GLY A 356 19.31 10.73 -1.61
CA GLY A 356 18.71 11.85 -0.88
C GLY A 356 19.33 12.05 0.50
N ILE A 357 19.46 10.99 1.27
CA ILE A 357 20.10 11.00 2.59
C ILE A 357 21.58 11.43 2.46
N GLN A 358 22.31 10.85 1.51
CA GLN A 358 23.74 11.16 1.31
C GLN A 358 23.98 12.61 0.96
N ILE A 359 23.16 13.20 0.07
CA ILE A 359 23.26 14.61 -0.34
C ILE A 359 23.04 15.56 0.83
N HIS A 360 22.12 15.22 1.73
CA HIS A 360 21.81 16.04 2.91
C HIS A 360 22.84 15.90 4.04
N GLY A 361 23.76 14.92 3.98
CA GLY A 361 24.74 14.68 5.02
C GLY A 361 24.08 14.36 6.36
N ALA A 362 24.56 14.92 7.47
CA ALA A 362 24.00 14.68 8.79
C ALA A 362 22.50 15.04 8.89
N MET A 363 22.05 16.09 8.18
CA MET A 363 20.63 16.39 8.12
C MET A 363 19.80 15.28 7.48
N GLY A 364 20.40 14.50 6.58
CA GLY A 364 19.73 13.34 5.98
C GLY A 364 19.40 12.22 6.97
N GLU A 365 20.12 12.16 8.11
CA GLU A 365 19.86 11.20 9.18
C GLU A 365 18.83 11.71 10.20
N SER A 366 18.49 13.01 10.17
CA SER A 366 17.55 13.61 11.10
C SER A 366 16.13 13.09 10.90
N LEU A 367 15.46 12.73 11.98
CA LEU A 367 14.05 12.36 11.99
C LEU A 367 13.11 13.56 11.77
N GLU A 368 13.63 14.78 11.77
CA GLU A 368 12.86 15.99 11.42
C GLU A 368 12.57 16.09 9.92
N LEU A 369 13.35 15.36 9.08
CA LEU A 369 13.11 15.26 7.66
C LEU A 369 12.46 13.91 7.31
N PRO A 370 11.67 13.84 6.24
CA PRO A 370 10.99 12.60 5.87
C PRO A 370 11.90 11.56 5.19
N LEU A 371 13.16 11.89 4.88
CA LEU A 371 14.04 11.07 4.04
C LEU A 371 14.27 9.67 4.59
N THR A 372 14.61 9.55 5.89
CA THR A 372 14.86 8.24 6.52
C THR A 372 13.58 7.43 6.63
N LEU A 373 12.44 8.06 6.90
CA LEU A 373 11.15 7.39 6.93
C LEU A 373 10.78 6.84 5.55
N PHE A 374 10.92 7.66 4.51
CA PHE A 374 10.67 7.25 3.13
C PHE A 374 11.62 6.13 2.68
N TYR A 375 12.90 6.22 3.03
CA TYR A 375 13.85 5.14 2.78
C TYR A 375 13.41 3.83 3.41
N ARG A 376 13.03 3.84 4.67
CA ARG A 376 12.56 2.64 5.39
C ARG A 376 11.32 2.04 4.74
N TYR A 377 10.36 2.85 4.30
CA TYR A 377 9.16 2.38 3.60
C TYR A 377 9.51 1.68 2.27
N LEU A 378 10.36 2.29 1.46
CA LEU A 378 10.73 1.74 0.16
C LEU A 378 11.65 0.52 0.30
N ARG A 379 12.57 0.54 1.28
CA ARG A 379 13.41 -0.63 1.60
C ARG A 379 12.57 -1.81 2.10
N HIS A 380 11.58 -1.55 2.95
CA HIS A 380 10.62 -2.56 3.39
C HIS A 380 9.89 -3.19 2.20
N GLY A 381 9.51 -2.42 1.21
CA GLY A 381 8.80 -2.90 0.03
C GLY A 381 9.57 -3.94 -0.81
N GLN A 382 10.89 -4.04 -0.62
CA GLN A 382 11.68 -5.14 -1.21
C GLN A 382 11.45 -6.49 -0.51
N ILE A 383 10.77 -6.50 0.62
CA ILE A 383 10.52 -7.67 1.47
C ILE A 383 9.02 -7.99 1.54
N GLY A 384 8.20 -7.07 2.05
CA GLY A 384 6.77 -7.28 2.28
C GLY A 384 5.94 -7.40 1.00
N GLY A 385 4.92 -8.26 0.99
CA GLY A 385 4.01 -8.43 -0.14
C GLY A 385 4.61 -9.17 -1.35
N GLY A 386 5.54 -10.06 -1.14
CA GLY A 386 6.35 -10.76 -2.15
C GLY A 386 7.65 -10.02 -2.41
N THR A 387 8.77 -10.64 -2.03
CA THR A 387 10.11 -10.05 -2.13
C THR A 387 10.48 -9.68 -3.57
N SER A 388 11.50 -8.83 -3.73
CA SER A 388 12.10 -8.53 -5.03
C SER A 388 12.53 -9.82 -5.76
N GLU A 389 13.02 -10.81 -5.04
CA GLU A 389 13.39 -12.13 -5.57
C GLU A 389 12.16 -12.91 -6.09
N ILE A 390 11.05 -12.86 -5.37
CA ILE A 390 9.79 -13.51 -5.80
C ILE A 390 9.25 -12.84 -7.07
N GLN A 391 9.30 -11.51 -7.17
CA GLN A 391 8.90 -10.81 -8.39
C GLN A 391 9.78 -11.23 -9.58
N ARG A 392 11.10 -11.29 -9.39
CA ARG A 392 12.04 -11.76 -10.42
C ARG A 392 11.74 -13.20 -10.84
N MET A 393 11.49 -14.09 -9.88
CA MET A 393 11.14 -15.47 -10.16
C MET A 393 9.88 -15.60 -11.02
N GLN A 394 8.83 -14.85 -10.70
CA GLN A 394 7.58 -14.89 -11.46
C GLN A 394 7.75 -14.34 -12.89
N ILE A 395 8.50 -13.24 -13.03
CA ILE A 395 8.81 -12.66 -14.34
C ILE A 395 9.66 -13.63 -15.17
N ALA A 396 10.69 -14.22 -14.58
CA ALA A 396 11.55 -15.20 -15.26
C ALA A 396 10.76 -16.42 -15.74
N ARG A 397 9.84 -16.95 -14.93
CA ARG A 397 8.96 -18.05 -15.32
C ARG A 397 8.09 -17.70 -16.52
N LYS A 398 7.60 -16.46 -16.61
CA LYS A 398 6.83 -16.00 -17.77
C LYS A 398 7.70 -15.91 -19.02
N LEU A 399 8.90 -15.35 -18.90
CA LEU A 399 9.83 -15.19 -20.02
C LEU A 399 10.33 -16.51 -20.58
N LEU A 400 10.48 -17.53 -19.71
CA LEU A 400 11.05 -18.85 -20.05
C LEU A 400 9.97 -19.91 -20.32
N LYS A 401 8.71 -19.51 -20.34
CA LYS A 401 7.61 -20.42 -20.68
C LYS A 401 7.57 -20.61 -22.19
N ASP A 402 7.58 -21.90 -22.63
CA ASP A 402 7.43 -22.30 -24.05
C ASP A 402 6.02 -21.97 -24.59
#